data_d2417929a4f9d8aae415ecab5eb8e45c
#
_entry.id   d2417929a4f9d8aae415ecab5eb8e45c
#
_cell.length_a   1.000
_cell.length_b   1.000
_cell.length_c   1.000
_cell.angle_alpha   90.00
_cell.angle_beta   90.00
_cell.angle_gamma   90.00
#
_symmetry.space_group_name_H-M   'P 1'
#
loop_
_entity.id
_entity.type
_entity.pdbx_description
1 polymer ?
#
loop_
_entity_poly.entity_id
_entity_poly.type
_entity_poly.pdbx_seq_one_letter_code
_entity_poly.pdbx_strand_id
1 'polypeptide(L)'
;MLRSIFTVPVMSLLMLSLSACQPSGSDKADSSSAWSCEIKDSPFSYSVCHLDKAALKGSDYSLQLFWQQPDSDQPLLTFDKLLATLPSNQQLAFAMNAGMYNGHYAPIGYTVIKGKEIKSLNLKPGGGNFHLLPNGVIWWNKQGEVQITESNALSAQLKTGEAQPWYASQSGPMLVINNEIHPKFNADGTSLKFRNGVGVCSDGRMQFVNSDEPVSFYQFASLFKDQLQCPNALFLDGGIASALYAPSIDKHDKKDMGVIIGVVADNP
;
A
#
# COMPACT_ATOMS: atom_id res chain seq x y z
N MET A 1 12.35 -48.41 -87.39
CA MET A 1 12.65 -48.25 -85.93
C MET A 1 13.21 -46.84 -85.73
N LEU A 2 12.35 -45.86 -85.50
CA LEU A 2 12.75 -44.46 -85.30
C LEU A 2 12.74 -44.16 -83.78
N ARG A 3 13.87 -43.75 -83.23
CA ARG A 3 13.98 -43.22 -81.88
C ARG A 3 13.83 -41.71 -82.00
N SER A 4 12.77 -41.20 -81.39
CA SER A 4 12.50 -39.80 -81.25
C SER A 4 13.20 -39.28 -79.95
N ILE A 5 14.04 -38.26 -80.10
CA ILE A 5 14.76 -37.60 -79.03
C ILE A 5 13.95 -36.37 -78.63
N PHE A 6 13.39 -36.37 -77.44
CA PHE A 6 12.74 -35.17 -76.87
C PHE A 6 13.75 -34.35 -76.11
N THR A 7 14.03 -33.15 -76.51
CA THR A 7 14.78 -32.12 -75.82
C THR A 7 13.86 -31.35 -74.91
N VAL A 8 14.19 -31.32 -73.60
CA VAL A 8 13.48 -30.54 -72.59
C VAL A 8 14.21 -29.20 -72.43
N PRO A 9 13.54 -28.07 -72.50
CA PRO A 9 14.16 -26.78 -72.14
C PRO A 9 14.26 -26.58 -70.66
N VAL A 10 15.46 -26.27 -70.12
CA VAL A 10 15.74 -25.85 -68.81
C VAL A 10 15.25 -24.41 -68.59
N MET A 11 14.20 -24.30 -67.82
CA MET A 11 13.65 -22.98 -67.39
C MET A 11 14.37 -22.51 -66.14
N SER A 12 15.27 -21.54 -66.26
CA SER A 12 15.96 -20.89 -65.16
C SER A 12 14.96 -20.07 -64.34
N LEU A 13 14.68 -20.54 -63.13
CA LEU A 13 13.86 -19.83 -62.15
C LEU A 13 14.75 -18.83 -61.38
N LEU A 14 14.57 -17.54 -61.69
CA LEU A 14 15.21 -16.44 -60.95
C LEU A 14 14.48 -16.26 -59.62
N MET A 15 15.10 -16.70 -58.51
CA MET A 15 14.58 -16.44 -57.18
C MET A 15 14.92 -15.01 -56.75
N LEU A 16 13.93 -14.10 -56.77
CA LEU A 16 14.01 -12.83 -56.09
C LEU A 16 13.91 -13.08 -54.56
N SER A 17 15.00 -12.87 -53.86
CA SER A 17 15.01 -12.82 -52.39
C SER A 17 14.42 -11.48 -51.92
N LEU A 18 13.16 -11.48 -51.50
CA LEU A 18 12.57 -10.39 -50.73
C LEU A 18 13.19 -10.44 -49.30
N SER A 19 14.12 -9.53 -49.02
CA SER A 19 14.54 -9.21 -47.67
C SER A 19 13.40 -8.49 -46.98
N ALA A 20 12.60 -9.22 -46.22
CA ALA A 20 11.67 -8.64 -45.28
C ALA A 20 12.48 -8.03 -44.12
N CYS A 21 12.56 -6.70 -44.07
CA CYS A 21 12.91 -5.99 -42.83
C CYS A 21 11.87 -6.31 -41.75
N GLN A 22 12.21 -7.18 -40.85
CA GLN A 22 11.46 -7.29 -39.56
C GLN A 22 11.78 -6.04 -38.75
N PRO A 23 10.77 -5.29 -38.29
CA PRO A 23 10.98 -4.31 -37.28
C PRO A 23 11.33 -5.10 -36.01
N SER A 24 12.56 -4.93 -35.50
CA SER A 24 12.95 -5.33 -34.18
C SER A 24 12.18 -4.45 -33.13
N GLY A 25 10.94 -4.80 -32.91
CA GLY A 25 10.22 -4.36 -31.74
C GLY A 25 10.92 -5.01 -30.55
N SER A 26 11.78 -4.28 -29.90
CA SER A 26 12.16 -4.60 -28.54
C SER A 26 10.91 -4.38 -27.69
N ASP A 27 10.12 -5.42 -27.50
CA ASP A 27 9.22 -5.52 -26.37
C ASP A 27 10.12 -5.45 -25.13
N LYS A 28 10.38 -4.23 -24.67
CA LYS A 28 10.73 -4.03 -23.27
C LYS A 28 9.52 -4.57 -22.53
N ALA A 29 9.67 -5.76 -21.96
CA ALA A 29 8.80 -6.21 -20.91
C ALA A 29 8.71 -5.05 -19.92
N ASP A 30 7.52 -4.48 -19.83
CA ASP A 30 7.19 -3.46 -18.85
C ASP A 30 7.52 -4.07 -17.51
N SER A 31 8.66 -3.69 -16.92
CA SER A 31 9.01 -4.09 -15.57
C SER A 31 7.92 -3.46 -14.71
N SER A 32 6.92 -4.26 -14.32
CA SER A 32 5.86 -3.82 -13.43
C SER A 32 6.54 -3.13 -12.25
N SER A 33 6.36 -1.83 -12.15
CA SER A 33 6.94 -1.02 -11.09
C SER A 33 6.55 -1.66 -9.76
N ALA A 34 7.51 -1.89 -8.86
CA ALA A 34 7.29 -2.48 -7.54
C ALA A 34 6.22 -1.73 -6.74
N TRP A 35 5.97 -0.50 -7.11
CA TRP A 35 4.90 0.35 -6.58
C TRP A 35 4.38 1.28 -7.68
N SER A 36 3.15 1.72 -7.55
CA SER A 36 2.61 2.86 -8.32
C SER A 36 1.47 3.52 -7.58
N CYS A 37 1.17 4.77 -7.92
CA CYS A 37 -0.02 5.48 -7.45
C CYS A 37 -0.87 5.90 -8.63
N GLU A 38 -2.19 5.91 -8.46
CA GLU A 38 -3.15 6.34 -9.47
C GLU A 38 -4.39 6.96 -8.80
N ILE A 39 -5.15 7.75 -9.57
CA ILE A 39 -6.46 8.28 -9.18
C ILE A 39 -7.53 7.48 -9.90
N LYS A 40 -8.58 7.10 -9.20
CA LYS A 40 -9.73 6.36 -9.69
C LYS A 40 -11.02 7.14 -9.38
N ASP A 41 -12.00 7.07 -10.27
CA ASP A 41 -13.28 7.77 -10.13
C ASP A 41 -14.48 6.82 -9.87
N SER A 42 -14.24 5.53 -9.71
CA SER A 42 -15.28 4.53 -9.47
C SER A 42 -14.82 3.50 -8.44
N PRO A 43 -15.65 3.13 -7.46
CA PRO A 43 -17.07 3.47 -7.25
C PRO A 43 -17.30 4.88 -6.67
N PHE A 44 -16.29 5.58 -6.27
CA PHE A 44 -16.20 6.98 -5.85
C PHE A 44 -14.78 7.47 -6.19
N SER A 45 -14.52 8.77 -6.10
CA SER A 45 -13.18 9.29 -6.37
C SER A 45 -12.21 8.98 -5.23
N TYR A 46 -11.07 8.34 -5.55
CA TYR A 46 -10.04 7.99 -4.59
C TYR A 46 -8.64 7.93 -5.23
N SER A 47 -7.64 8.21 -4.42
CA SER A 47 -6.24 7.97 -4.74
C SER A 47 -5.79 6.64 -4.13
N VAL A 48 -5.12 5.81 -4.91
CA VAL A 48 -4.57 4.53 -4.45
C VAL A 48 -3.11 4.40 -4.81
N CYS A 49 -2.29 4.00 -3.82
CA CYS A 49 -0.92 3.57 -4.04
C CYS A 49 -0.82 2.10 -3.72
N HIS A 50 -0.30 1.30 -4.64
CA HIS A 50 -0.02 -0.09 -4.39
C HIS A 50 1.48 -0.35 -4.23
N LEU A 51 1.80 -1.35 -3.46
CA LEU A 51 3.15 -1.85 -3.23
C LEU A 51 3.12 -3.38 -3.33
N ASP A 52 3.96 -3.94 -4.20
CA ASP A 52 4.17 -5.39 -4.23
C ASP A 52 4.93 -5.82 -2.98
N LYS A 53 4.35 -6.74 -2.20
CA LYS A 53 5.00 -7.27 -1.00
C LYS A 53 6.32 -8.00 -1.31
N ALA A 54 6.46 -8.55 -2.51
CA ALA A 54 7.70 -9.19 -2.93
C ALA A 54 8.86 -8.18 -3.02
N ALA A 55 8.57 -6.92 -3.35
CA ALA A 55 9.58 -5.86 -3.42
C ALA A 55 10.21 -5.54 -2.05
N LEU A 56 9.49 -5.80 -0.95
CA LEU A 56 9.98 -5.59 0.41
C LEU A 56 11.04 -6.62 0.85
N LYS A 57 11.23 -7.69 0.09
CA LYS A 57 12.28 -8.69 0.34
C LYS A 57 13.61 -8.32 -0.29
N GLY A 58 13.62 -7.32 -1.17
CA GLY A 58 14.82 -6.73 -1.77
C GLY A 58 15.42 -5.62 -0.91
N SER A 59 16.46 -4.98 -1.41
CA SER A 59 17.12 -3.83 -0.78
C SER A 59 16.62 -2.48 -1.27
N ASP A 60 15.97 -2.44 -2.45
CA ASP A 60 15.68 -1.20 -3.18
C ASP A 60 14.49 -0.42 -2.62
N TYR A 61 13.63 -1.10 -1.87
CA TYR A 61 12.42 -0.51 -1.27
C TYR A 61 12.26 -0.94 0.16
N SER A 62 11.83 -0.03 1.02
CA SER A 62 11.48 -0.32 2.41
C SER A 62 10.17 0.36 2.82
N LEU A 63 9.28 -0.41 3.43
CA LEU A 63 8.13 0.14 4.12
C LEU A 63 8.53 0.52 5.53
N GLN A 64 8.29 1.75 5.93
CA GLN A 64 8.73 2.27 7.21
C GLN A 64 7.61 3.04 7.93
N LEU A 65 7.72 3.10 9.25
CA LEU A 65 6.96 4.04 10.08
C LEU A 65 7.89 5.14 10.59
N PHE A 66 7.37 6.36 10.59
CA PHE A 66 8.06 7.55 11.06
C PHE A 66 7.16 8.27 12.06
N TRP A 67 7.74 8.78 13.12
CA TRP A 67 7.00 9.54 14.13
C TRP A 67 7.78 10.73 14.67
N GLN A 68 9.00 10.52 15.13
CA GLN A 68 9.85 11.55 15.73
C GLN A 68 10.96 11.99 14.77
N GLN A 69 11.40 13.22 14.94
CA GLN A 69 12.59 13.73 14.28
C GLN A 69 13.82 12.94 14.79
N PRO A 70 14.84 12.71 13.95
CA PRO A 70 16.10 12.14 14.40
C PRO A 70 16.67 12.93 15.57
N ASP A 71 17.17 12.22 16.58
CA ASP A 71 17.82 12.80 17.77
C ASP A 71 16.97 13.79 18.57
N SER A 72 15.63 13.68 18.46
CA SER A 72 14.68 14.55 19.14
C SER A 72 13.41 13.80 19.52
N ASP A 73 12.78 14.19 20.65
CA ASP A 73 11.47 13.70 21.05
C ASP A 73 10.31 14.42 20.35
N GLN A 74 10.62 15.38 19.46
CA GLN A 74 9.58 16.15 18.75
C GLN A 74 9.00 15.32 17.60
N PRO A 75 7.66 15.30 17.43
CA PRO A 75 7.05 14.62 16.32
C PRO A 75 7.39 15.29 14.98
N LEU A 76 7.47 14.50 13.91
CA LEU A 76 7.68 14.97 12.54
C LEU A 76 6.53 15.85 12.05
N LEU A 77 5.31 15.48 12.37
CA LEU A 77 4.05 16.14 12.00
C LEU A 77 3.73 16.11 10.51
N THR A 78 4.65 16.49 9.63
CA THR A 78 4.38 16.73 8.21
C THR A 78 5.29 15.92 7.29
N PHE A 79 4.83 15.69 6.05
CA PHE A 79 5.67 15.08 5.02
C PHE A 79 6.91 15.93 4.71
N ASP A 80 6.82 17.26 4.74
CA ASP A 80 7.99 18.14 4.50
C ASP A 80 9.10 17.91 5.52
N LYS A 81 8.74 17.77 6.80
CA LYS A 81 9.73 17.46 7.84
C LYS A 81 10.29 16.04 7.67
N LEU A 82 9.47 15.07 7.28
CA LEU A 82 9.95 13.73 6.97
C LEU A 82 10.96 13.77 5.81
N LEU A 83 10.61 14.42 4.71
CA LEU A 83 11.50 14.56 3.54
C LEU A 83 12.85 15.17 3.90
N ALA A 84 12.86 16.17 4.79
CA ALA A 84 14.08 16.82 5.26
C ALA A 84 14.98 15.89 6.12
N THR A 85 14.45 14.76 6.62
CA THR A 85 15.22 13.80 7.43
C THR A 85 15.74 12.61 6.64
N LEU A 86 15.30 12.42 5.40
CA LEU A 86 15.75 11.30 4.58
C LEU A 86 17.21 11.51 4.14
N PRO A 87 18.03 10.45 4.12
CA PRO A 87 19.35 10.48 3.52
C PRO A 87 19.31 10.90 2.05
N SER A 88 20.34 11.56 1.56
CA SER A 88 20.41 12.08 0.18
C SER A 88 20.33 11.00 -0.90
N ASN A 89 20.67 9.76 -0.56
CA ASN A 89 20.55 8.58 -1.43
C ASN A 89 19.18 7.91 -1.33
N GLN A 90 18.19 8.51 -0.66
CA GLN A 90 16.85 7.97 -0.50
C GLN A 90 15.78 8.97 -0.92
N GLN A 91 14.67 8.45 -1.40
CA GLN A 91 13.49 9.23 -1.73
C GLN A 91 12.22 8.57 -1.17
N LEU A 92 11.24 9.39 -0.84
CA LEU A 92 9.93 8.93 -0.44
C LEU A 92 9.09 8.68 -1.71
N ALA A 93 8.78 7.43 -2.00
CA ALA A 93 7.95 7.03 -3.15
C ALA A 93 6.50 7.48 -2.95
N PHE A 94 5.94 7.15 -1.81
CA PHE A 94 4.67 7.67 -1.31
C PHE A 94 4.59 7.49 0.21
N ALA A 95 3.70 8.24 0.86
CA ALA A 95 3.42 8.12 2.29
C ALA A 95 2.00 8.58 2.61
N MET A 96 1.46 8.10 3.73
CA MET A 96 0.21 8.59 4.31
C MET A 96 0.29 8.57 5.84
N ASN A 97 -0.67 9.23 6.50
CA ASN A 97 -0.81 9.09 7.94
C ASN A 97 -1.21 7.64 8.30
N ALA A 98 -0.68 7.14 9.41
CA ALA A 98 -0.93 5.78 9.89
C ALA A 98 -1.99 5.76 11.02
N GLY A 99 -1.66 5.12 12.15
CA GLY A 99 -2.57 4.97 13.28
C GLY A 99 -2.89 6.29 13.99
N MET A 100 -3.96 6.25 14.78
CA MET A 100 -4.50 7.41 15.49
C MET A 100 -3.58 7.90 16.61
N TYR A 101 -3.67 9.19 16.91
CA TYR A 101 -2.83 9.89 17.87
C TYR A 101 -3.66 10.80 18.80
N ASN A 102 -3.06 11.25 19.88
CA ASN A 102 -3.65 12.18 20.85
C ASN A 102 -3.36 13.65 20.48
N GLY A 103 -3.83 14.59 21.30
CA GLY A 103 -3.61 16.03 21.10
C GLY A 103 -2.14 16.49 21.10
N HIS A 104 -1.20 15.61 21.42
CA HIS A 104 0.25 15.85 21.35
C HIS A 104 0.91 15.09 20.19
N TYR A 105 0.13 14.59 19.24
CA TYR A 105 0.56 13.80 18.09
C TYR A 105 1.27 12.48 18.47
N ALA A 106 1.14 12.03 19.71
CA ALA A 106 1.67 10.74 20.17
C ALA A 106 0.67 9.62 19.88
N PRO A 107 1.15 8.43 19.41
CA PRO A 107 0.28 7.32 19.08
C PRO A 107 -0.52 6.84 20.29
N ILE A 108 -1.81 6.51 20.11
CA ILE A 108 -2.68 5.96 21.14
C ILE A 108 -2.77 4.44 21.14
N GLY A 109 -2.33 3.79 20.07
CA GLY A 109 -2.31 2.35 19.85
C GLY A 109 -0.91 1.78 19.70
N TYR A 110 -0.84 0.47 19.56
CA TYR A 110 0.42 -0.26 19.39
C TYR A 110 1.27 0.33 18.28
N THR A 111 2.47 0.72 18.65
CA THR A 111 3.41 1.31 17.70
C THR A 111 4.81 0.76 17.97
N VAL A 112 5.38 0.15 16.94
CA VAL A 112 6.76 -0.36 16.95
C VAL A 112 7.51 0.26 15.77
N ILE A 113 8.68 0.81 16.03
CA ILE A 113 9.55 1.40 15.03
C ILE A 113 10.95 0.80 15.16
N LYS A 114 11.41 0.11 14.12
CA LYS A 114 12.71 -0.57 14.07
C LYS A 114 12.92 -1.52 15.28
N GLY A 115 11.85 -2.26 15.64
CA GLY A 115 11.85 -3.21 16.75
C GLY A 115 11.73 -2.59 18.15
N LYS A 116 11.70 -1.26 18.26
CA LYS A 116 11.47 -0.56 19.53
C LYS A 116 9.97 -0.31 19.71
N GLU A 117 9.40 -0.83 20.80
CA GLU A 117 8.02 -0.50 21.19
C GLU A 117 7.95 0.94 21.69
N ILE A 118 7.19 1.76 20.96
CA ILE A 118 6.93 3.17 21.31
C ILE A 118 5.67 3.26 22.18
N LYS A 119 4.65 2.47 21.85
CA LYS A 119 3.38 2.40 22.54
C LYS A 119 2.90 0.96 22.58
N SER A 120 2.45 0.51 23.74
CA SER A 120 1.92 -0.85 23.92
C SER A 120 0.55 -1.02 23.29
N LEU A 121 0.20 -2.30 23.02
CA LEU A 121 -1.07 -2.69 22.43
C LEU A 121 -2.25 -2.20 23.29
N ASN A 122 -3.17 -1.49 22.66
CA ASN A 122 -4.31 -0.89 23.32
C ASN A 122 -5.58 -1.73 23.07
N LEU A 123 -5.97 -2.50 24.06
CA LEU A 123 -7.19 -3.32 24.06
C LEU A 123 -8.31 -2.72 24.93
N LYS A 124 -8.12 -1.50 25.43
CA LYS A 124 -9.10 -0.85 26.32
C LYS A 124 -10.35 -0.45 25.55
N PRO A 125 -11.53 -0.58 26.17
CA PRO A 125 -12.74 0.00 25.60
C PRO A 125 -12.64 1.53 25.60
N GLY A 126 -13.39 2.17 24.70
CA GLY A 126 -13.41 3.63 24.58
C GLY A 126 -14.39 4.11 23.52
N GLY A 127 -14.36 5.40 23.23
CA GLY A 127 -15.16 6.04 22.18
C GLY A 127 -14.39 6.32 20.91
N GLY A 128 -15.11 6.68 19.86
CA GLY A 128 -14.54 7.03 18.56
C GLY A 128 -14.15 5.83 17.70
N ASN A 129 -13.60 6.12 16.54
CA ASN A 129 -13.31 5.11 15.52
C ASN A 129 -12.27 4.09 15.98
N PHE A 130 -11.25 4.51 16.72
CA PHE A 130 -10.21 3.61 17.25
C PHE A 130 -10.80 2.46 18.09
N HIS A 131 -11.84 2.76 18.86
CA HIS A 131 -12.50 1.80 19.75
C HIS A 131 -13.77 1.16 19.15
N LEU A 132 -14.05 1.38 17.87
CA LEU A 132 -15.09 0.64 17.14
C LEU A 132 -14.55 -0.76 16.82
N LEU A 133 -14.71 -1.67 17.80
CA LEU A 133 -14.14 -3.01 17.72
C LEU A 133 -14.90 -3.93 16.74
N PRO A 134 -14.17 -4.84 16.05
CA PRO A 134 -12.74 -5.08 16.17
C PRO A 134 -11.89 -4.01 15.49
N ASN A 135 -10.82 -3.59 16.18
CA ASN A 135 -9.75 -2.81 15.59
C ASN A 135 -8.54 -3.73 15.29
N GLY A 136 -7.52 -3.21 14.62
CA GLY A 136 -6.42 -4.04 14.16
C GLY A 136 -5.07 -3.33 14.14
N VAL A 137 -4.07 -4.08 13.78
CA VAL A 137 -2.69 -3.63 13.64
C VAL A 137 -2.17 -4.03 12.27
N ILE A 138 -1.64 -3.06 11.52
CA ILE A 138 -0.74 -3.36 10.42
C ILE A 138 0.66 -3.52 11.00
N TRP A 139 1.34 -4.61 10.66
CA TRP A 139 2.68 -4.86 11.15
C TRP A 139 3.49 -5.70 10.17
N TRP A 140 4.81 -5.62 10.26
CA TRP A 140 5.74 -6.44 9.48
C TRP A 140 7.01 -6.73 10.26
N ASN A 141 7.60 -7.88 9.96
CA ASN A 141 8.87 -8.32 10.54
C ASN A 141 10.08 -7.76 9.75
N LYS A 142 11.29 -8.11 10.17
CA LYS A 142 12.53 -7.70 9.48
C LYS A 142 12.66 -8.24 8.06
N GLN A 143 11.95 -9.32 7.74
CA GLN A 143 11.95 -9.96 6.42
C GLN A 143 10.95 -9.30 5.46
N GLY A 144 10.24 -8.26 5.87
CA GLY A 144 9.24 -7.58 5.06
C GLY A 144 7.91 -8.35 4.91
N GLU A 145 7.64 -9.31 5.78
CA GLU A 145 6.37 -10.03 5.78
C GLU A 145 5.29 -9.19 6.47
N VAL A 146 4.41 -8.62 5.66
CA VAL A 146 3.37 -7.68 6.09
C VAL A 146 2.06 -8.40 6.35
N GLN A 147 1.41 -8.03 7.47
CA GLN A 147 0.10 -8.54 7.88
C GLN A 147 -0.77 -7.43 8.48
N ILE A 148 -2.08 -7.63 8.39
CA ILE A 148 -3.08 -6.90 9.18
C ILE A 148 -3.76 -7.93 10.07
N THR A 149 -3.64 -7.75 11.38
CA THR A 149 -4.13 -8.70 12.38
C THR A 149 -5.07 -7.97 13.36
N GLU A 150 -6.19 -8.61 13.70
CA GLU A 150 -7.10 -8.13 14.75
C GLU A 150 -6.34 -8.03 16.08
N SER A 151 -6.63 -6.99 16.87
CA SER A 151 -5.81 -6.64 18.03
C SER A 151 -5.75 -7.72 19.11
N ASN A 152 -6.86 -8.44 19.40
CA ASN A 152 -6.82 -9.54 20.37
C ASN A 152 -6.05 -10.76 19.84
N ALA A 153 -6.20 -11.06 18.54
CA ALA A 153 -5.42 -12.11 17.90
C ALA A 153 -3.93 -11.80 17.93
N LEU A 154 -3.55 -10.56 17.60
CA LEU A 154 -2.15 -10.12 17.72
C LEU A 154 -1.63 -10.21 19.16
N SER A 155 -2.46 -9.86 20.16
CA SER A 155 -2.07 -10.01 21.57
C SER A 155 -1.70 -11.44 21.92
N ALA A 156 -2.42 -12.43 21.39
CA ALA A 156 -2.09 -13.84 21.58
C ALA A 156 -0.77 -14.22 20.89
N GLN A 157 -0.59 -13.80 19.65
CA GLN A 157 0.63 -14.08 18.86
C GLN A 157 1.88 -13.42 19.46
N LEU A 158 1.77 -12.22 20.02
CA LEU A 158 2.87 -11.56 20.73
C LEU A 158 3.30 -12.34 21.98
N LYS A 159 2.33 -12.87 22.74
CA LYS A 159 2.62 -13.66 23.97
C LYS A 159 3.30 -14.99 23.68
N THR A 160 3.00 -15.61 22.53
CA THR A 160 3.61 -16.88 22.11
C THR A 160 4.93 -16.68 21.34
N GLY A 161 5.28 -15.43 20.97
CA GLY A 161 6.43 -15.13 20.13
C GLY A 161 6.23 -15.43 18.64
N GLU A 162 5.00 -15.80 18.24
CA GLU A 162 4.64 -16.02 16.83
C GLU A 162 4.72 -14.71 16.03
N ALA A 163 4.24 -13.59 16.59
CA ALA A 163 4.40 -12.28 15.99
C ALA A 163 5.65 -11.59 16.55
N GLN A 164 6.52 -11.11 15.64
CA GLN A 164 7.73 -10.37 15.96
C GLN A 164 7.81 -9.09 15.13
N PRO A 165 7.00 -8.06 15.44
CA PRO A 165 6.96 -6.84 14.67
C PRO A 165 8.29 -6.09 14.70
N TRP A 166 8.81 -5.76 13.52
CA TRP A 166 9.86 -4.78 13.34
C TRP A 166 9.28 -3.37 13.22
N TYR A 167 8.08 -3.30 12.62
CA TYR A 167 7.21 -2.13 12.60
C TYR A 167 5.77 -2.56 12.88
N ALA A 168 5.02 -1.73 13.59
CA ALA A 168 3.60 -1.94 13.86
C ALA A 168 2.88 -0.61 14.07
N SER A 169 1.65 -0.49 13.57
CA SER A 169 0.77 0.64 13.83
C SER A 169 -0.67 0.15 14.04
N GLN A 170 -1.19 0.33 15.26
CA GLN A 170 -2.58 0.02 15.60
C GLN A 170 -3.49 1.16 15.18
N SER A 171 -4.61 0.82 14.57
CA SER A 171 -5.65 1.75 14.20
C SER A 171 -7.02 1.06 14.25
N GLY A 172 -8.08 1.77 13.86
CA GLY A 172 -9.40 1.18 13.86
C GLY A 172 -10.51 2.11 13.35
N PRO A 173 -11.59 1.45 12.91
CA PRO A 173 -11.87 0.00 12.96
C PRO A 173 -11.12 -0.78 11.87
N MET A 174 -11.13 -2.12 11.95
CA MET A 174 -10.87 -2.93 10.76
C MET A 174 -11.98 -2.68 9.74
N LEU A 175 -11.63 -2.60 8.47
CA LEU A 175 -12.59 -2.40 7.36
C LEU A 175 -13.10 -3.74 6.85
N VAL A 176 -12.16 -4.65 6.60
CA VAL A 176 -12.41 -6.02 6.15
C VAL A 176 -11.66 -6.97 7.08
N ILE A 177 -12.30 -8.07 7.45
CA ILE A 177 -11.81 -9.08 8.38
C ILE A 177 -12.07 -10.45 7.75
N ASN A 178 -11.03 -11.16 7.34
CA ASN A 178 -11.15 -12.47 6.73
C ASN A 178 -12.20 -12.51 5.58
N ASN A 179 -12.13 -11.56 4.65
CA ASN A 179 -13.06 -11.36 3.54
C ASN A 179 -14.47 -10.88 3.92
N GLU A 180 -14.72 -10.50 5.17
CA GLU A 180 -16.02 -9.96 5.57
C GLU A 180 -15.91 -8.47 5.95
N ILE A 181 -16.88 -7.67 5.51
CA ILE A 181 -17.00 -6.27 5.93
C ILE A 181 -17.25 -6.24 7.44
N HIS A 182 -16.66 -5.29 8.12
CA HIS A 182 -16.84 -5.09 9.56
C HIS A 182 -18.34 -5.12 9.96
N PRO A 183 -18.77 -5.95 10.93
CA PRO A 183 -20.18 -6.26 11.17
C PRO A 183 -21.03 -5.07 11.66
N LYS A 184 -20.40 -3.98 12.10
CA LYS A 184 -21.10 -2.75 12.52
C LYS A 184 -21.28 -1.73 11.40
N PHE A 185 -20.80 -1.99 10.19
CA PHE A 185 -20.99 -1.07 9.09
C PHE A 185 -22.34 -1.30 8.43
N ASN A 186 -23.10 -0.23 8.29
CA ASN A 186 -24.41 -0.26 7.65
C ASN A 186 -24.28 0.27 6.21
N ALA A 187 -24.85 -0.48 5.25
CA ALA A 187 -24.91 -0.08 3.85
C ALA A 187 -25.64 1.26 3.65
N ASP A 188 -26.67 1.53 4.46
CA ASP A 188 -27.43 2.77 4.45
C ASP A 188 -26.83 3.87 5.33
N GLY A 189 -25.59 3.69 5.77
CA GLY A 189 -24.90 4.62 6.68
C GLY A 189 -24.70 6.00 6.06
N THR A 190 -25.16 7.05 6.74
CA THR A 190 -25.14 8.44 6.26
C THR A 190 -23.92 9.24 6.74
N SER A 191 -23.06 8.65 7.57
CA SER A 191 -21.85 9.31 8.08
C SER A 191 -20.75 9.33 7.02
N LEU A 192 -20.75 10.35 6.18
CA LEU A 192 -19.80 10.55 5.09
C LEU A 192 -18.61 11.36 5.59
N LYS A 193 -17.40 10.86 5.37
CA LYS A 193 -16.11 11.50 5.75
C LYS A 193 -15.05 11.15 4.73
N PHE A 194 -14.04 12.01 4.60
CA PHE A 194 -12.78 11.59 3.96
C PHE A 194 -12.18 10.44 4.76
N ARG A 195 -11.71 9.41 4.07
CA ARG A 195 -11.19 8.20 4.72
C ARG A 195 -9.89 7.77 4.07
N ASN A 196 -9.01 7.22 4.89
CA ASN A 196 -7.82 6.54 4.41
C ASN A 196 -7.67 5.18 5.10
N GLY A 197 -6.97 4.28 4.44
CA GLY A 197 -6.83 2.92 4.92
C GLY A 197 -5.79 2.15 4.13
N VAL A 198 -5.49 0.96 4.64
CA VAL A 198 -4.55 0.05 4.01
C VAL A 198 -5.14 -1.36 3.99
N GLY A 199 -4.94 -2.07 2.89
CA GLY A 199 -5.30 -3.47 2.71
C GLY A 199 -4.09 -4.33 2.39
N VAL A 200 -4.10 -5.58 2.86
CA VAL A 200 -3.21 -6.64 2.41
C VAL A 200 -4.05 -7.56 1.53
N CYS A 201 -3.75 -7.61 0.23
CA CYS A 201 -4.65 -8.13 -0.78
C CYS A 201 -4.21 -9.51 -1.29
N SER A 202 -5.16 -10.25 -1.91
CA SER A 202 -4.97 -11.64 -2.34
C SER A 202 -3.98 -11.77 -3.50
N ASP A 203 -3.81 -10.71 -4.29
CA ASP A 203 -2.86 -10.64 -5.41
C ASP A 203 -1.39 -10.42 -4.98
N GLY A 204 -1.12 -10.39 -3.67
CA GLY A 204 0.22 -10.18 -3.14
C GLY A 204 0.59 -8.71 -2.95
N ARG A 205 -0.30 -7.75 -3.24
CA ARG A 205 -0.07 -6.33 -3.07
C ARG A 205 -0.61 -5.80 -1.75
N MET A 206 -0.05 -4.69 -1.32
CA MET A 206 -0.65 -3.79 -0.34
C MET A 206 -1.31 -2.64 -1.10
N GLN A 207 -2.47 -2.23 -0.64
CA GLN A 207 -3.21 -1.10 -1.21
C GLN A 207 -3.38 -0.02 -0.14
N PHE A 208 -2.83 1.15 -0.39
CA PHE A 208 -2.96 2.35 0.43
C PHE A 208 -3.96 3.28 -0.25
N VAL A 209 -5.09 3.52 0.38
CA VAL A 209 -6.20 4.27 -0.23
C VAL A 209 -6.52 5.51 0.56
N ASN A 210 -6.71 6.62 -0.15
CA ASN A 210 -7.25 7.87 0.37
C ASN A 210 -8.48 8.25 -0.46
N SER A 211 -9.67 8.37 0.17
CA SER A 211 -10.85 8.84 -0.56
C SER A 211 -10.71 10.33 -0.87
N ASP A 212 -10.94 10.70 -2.12
CA ASP A 212 -10.88 12.09 -2.60
C ASP A 212 -12.25 12.81 -2.46
N GLU A 213 -13.26 12.07 -1.98
CA GLU A 213 -14.57 12.58 -1.58
C GLU A 213 -15.06 11.91 -0.28
N PRO A 214 -16.04 12.50 0.43
CA PRO A 214 -16.61 11.93 1.63
C PRO A 214 -17.39 10.63 1.33
N VAL A 215 -17.06 9.54 2.02
CA VAL A 215 -17.70 8.22 1.87
C VAL A 215 -18.08 7.62 3.22
N SER A 216 -19.05 6.68 3.25
CA SER A 216 -19.37 5.91 4.43
C SER A 216 -18.30 4.86 4.74
N PHE A 217 -18.29 4.31 5.95
CA PHE A 217 -17.42 3.17 6.25
C PHE A 217 -17.76 1.94 5.41
N TYR A 218 -19.04 1.73 5.13
CA TYR A 218 -19.45 0.60 4.31
C TYR A 218 -18.92 0.71 2.87
N GLN A 219 -19.12 1.86 2.23
CA GLN A 219 -18.59 2.11 0.88
C GLN A 219 -17.07 1.93 0.83
N PHE A 220 -16.36 2.48 1.83
CA PHE A 220 -14.91 2.38 1.88
C PHE A 220 -14.43 0.95 2.13
N ALA A 221 -15.12 0.18 2.98
CA ALA A 221 -14.82 -1.24 3.20
C ALA A 221 -15.14 -2.10 1.98
N SER A 222 -16.27 -1.83 1.28
CA SER A 222 -16.63 -2.50 0.02
C SER A 222 -15.58 -2.30 -1.06
N LEU A 223 -14.95 -1.12 -1.16
CA LEU A 223 -13.84 -0.90 -2.08
C LEU A 223 -12.70 -1.90 -1.81
N PHE A 224 -12.27 -2.05 -0.55
CA PHE A 224 -11.20 -2.98 -0.20
C PHE A 224 -11.59 -4.44 -0.43
N LYS A 225 -12.81 -4.83 -0.05
CA LYS A 225 -13.29 -6.20 -0.20
C LYS A 225 -13.54 -6.58 -1.65
N ASP A 226 -14.36 -5.79 -2.35
CA ASP A 226 -14.97 -6.20 -3.61
C ASP A 226 -14.14 -5.78 -4.83
N GLN A 227 -13.47 -4.62 -4.79
CA GLN A 227 -12.67 -4.09 -5.90
C GLN A 227 -11.20 -4.46 -5.77
N LEU A 228 -10.62 -4.23 -4.59
CA LEU A 228 -9.21 -4.45 -4.33
C LEU A 228 -8.90 -5.87 -3.83
N GLN A 229 -9.93 -6.66 -3.50
CA GLN A 229 -9.84 -8.06 -3.07
C GLN A 229 -8.85 -8.26 -1.91
N CYS A 230 -8.93 -7.39 -0.90
CA CYS A 230 -8.11 -7.46 0.28
C CYS A 230 -8.87 -8.19 1.41
N PRO A 231 -8.49 -9.42 1.78
CA PRO A 231 -9.14 -10.18 2.85
C PRO A 231 -9.04 -9.51 4.22
N ASN A 232 -8.04 -8.67 4.42
CA ASN A 232 -7.90 -7.84 5.62
C ASN A 232 -7.55 -6.40 5.22
N ALA A 233 -8.31 -5.45 5.76
CA ALA A 233 -8.09 -4.03 5.58
C ALA A 233 -8.35 -3.25 6.87
N LEU A 234 -7.58 -2.19 7.07
CA LEU A 234 -7.57 -1.39 8.28
C LEU A 234 -7.81 0.08 7.94
N PHE A 235 -8.77 0.71 8.62
CA PHE A 235 -8.92 2.16 8.61
C PHE A 235 -7.77 2.79 9.37
N LEU A 236 -7.14 3.78 8.76
CA LEU A 236 -6.13 4.62 9.39
C LEU A 236 -6.78 5.90 9.94
N ASP A 237 -6.01 6.89 10.37
CA ASP A 237 -6.59 8.10 10.95
C ASP A 237 -7.14 9.03 9.85
N GLY A 238 -8.39 8.81 9.48
CA GLY A 238 -9.10 9.56 8.43
C GLY A 238 -9.72 10.88 8.91
N GLY A 239 -10.55 11.47 8.06
CA GLY A 239 -11.21 12.74 8.34
C GLY A 239 -10.26 13.92 8.21
N ILE A 240 -10.08 14.70 9.27
CA ILE A 240 -9.20 15.89 9.26
C ILE A 240 -7.73 15.50 9.04
N ALA A 241 -7.32 14.35 9.59
CA ALA A 241 -5.95 13.85 9.52
C ALA A 241 -5.62 13.10 8.22
N SER A 242 -6.63 12.76 7.40
CA SER A 242 -6.41 12.05 6.13
C SER A 242 -5.45 12.83 5.24
N ALA A 243 -4.28 12.27 4.97
CA ALA A 243 -3.21 12.90 4.21
C ALA A 243 -2.45 11.91 3.35
N LEU A 244 -2.09 12.31 2.13
CA LEU A 244 -1.32 11.55 1.17
C LEU A 244 -0.19 12.39 0.59
N TYR A 245 1.00 11.79 0.53
CA TYR A 245 2.12 12.22 -0.28
C TYR A 245 2.35 11.19 -1.38
N ALA A 246 2.13 11.56 -2.63
CA ALA A 246 2.33 10.73 -3.80
C ALA A 246 2.66 11.62 -5.01
N PRO A 247 3.94 12.00 -5.18
CA PRO A 247 4.35 12.97 -6.19
C PRO A 247 4.08 12.50 -7.62
N SER A 248 4.01 11.19 -7.88
CA SER A 248 3.67 10.64 -9.18
C SER A 248 2.24 10.96 -9.66
N ILE A 249 1.35 11.37 -8.76
CA ILE A 249 -0.03 11.80 -9.05
C ILE A 249 -0.33 13.20 -8.49
N ASP A 250 0.70 14.01 -8.26
CA ASP A 250 0.61 15.40 -7.80
C ASP A 250 -0.14 15.56 -6.46
N LYS A 251 0.03 14.60 -5.53
CA LYS A 251 -0.52 14.68 -4.17
C LYS A 251 0.56 15.01 -3.16
N HIS A 252 0.37 16.12 -2.43
CA HIS A 252 1.25 16.55 -1.35
C HIS A 252 0.45 17.32 -0.29
N ASP A 253 -0.23 16.58 0.56
CA ASP A 253 -1.06 17.16 1.61
C ASP A 253 -0.22 17.83 2.70
N LYS A 254 -0.64 19.01 3.13
CA LYS A 254 0.03 19.85 4.14
C LYS A 254 -0.75 19.78 5.46
N LYS A 255 -0.75 18.63 6.11
CA LYS A 255 -1.49 18.41 7.36
C LYS A 255 -0.57 17.90 8.45
N ASP A 256 -0.84 18.32 9.69
CA ASP A 256 -0.18 17.75 10.86
C ASP A 256 -0.77 16.36 11.17
N MET A 257 0.11 15.39 11.43
CA MET A 257 -0.26 14.02 11.72
C MET A 257 0.67 13.41 12.78
N GLY A 258 0.25 12.30 13.36
CA GLY A 258 1.07 11.51 14.29
C GLY A 258 2.07 10.62 13.55
N VAL A 259 1.81 9.30 13.55
CA VAL A 259 2.65 8.33 12.84
C VAL A 259 2.42 8.41 11.34
N ILE A 260 3.48 8.39 10.57
CA ILE A 260 3.48 8.32 9.10
C ILE A 260 3.92 6.92 8.67
N ILE A 261 3.20 6.33 7.72
CA ILE A 261 3.61 5.12 7.00
C ILE A 261 4.03 5.50 5.59
N GLY A 262 5.18 5.03 5.13
CA GLY A 262 5.68 5.39 3.80
C GLY A 262 6.61 4.36 3.21
N VAL A 263 6.71 4.38 1.89
CA VAL A 263 7.67 3.60 1.11
C VAL A 263 8.85 4.48 0.74
N VAL A 264 10.01 4.05 1.18
CA VAL A 264 11.29 4.67 0.84
C VAL A 264 11.95 3.83 -0.24
N ALA A 265 12.42 4.47 -1.28
CA ALA A 265 13.21 3.89 -2.35
C ALA A 265 14.65 4.42 -2.26
N ASP A 266 15.64 3.57 -2.54
CA ASP A 266 17.00 4.03 -2.72
C ASP A 266 17.12 4.70 -4.10
N ASN A 267 17.83 5.83 -4.15
CA ASN A 267 18.12 6.50 -5.41
C ASN A 267 19.13 5.64 -6.19
N PRO A 268 18.93 5.45 -7.50
CA PRO A 268 19.83 4.67 -8.35
C PRO A 268 21.22 5.29 -8.43
#